data_3be29c9f5a5b07115cfd09aca2b95e8c
#
_entry.id   3be29c9f5a5b07115cfd09aca2b95e8c
#
_cell.length_a   1.000
_cell.length_b   1.000
_cell.length_c   1.000
_cell.angle_alpha   90.00
_cell.angle_beta   90.00
_cell.angle_gamma   90.00
#
_symmetry.space_group_name_H-M   'P 1'
#
loop_
_entity.id
_entity.type
_entity.pdbx_description
1 polymer ?
#
loop_
_entity_poly.entity_id
_entity_poly.type
_entity_poly.pdbx_seq_one_letter_code
_entity_poly.pdbx_strand_id
1 'polypeptide(L)'
;VGTHPLQGWCAHPLTGTVGDVTTDARRHVSPGRLPATPTTQDRVTEAHELFRSESSGALSGTYPALATVDPGLFGLSVVTTTGDVISAGDAQTPFTIMSVAKPFVFALACELRGIESVRRFVGVNATGMAFDSTVPVERDQRGRTNPMVNAGAIATASLVPGDGVEARWEVVHDALSRFAGRRLELDHDTLASARATNHRNRGLANMLAAVGALEGEAADAVEVYTRQSCLSVTATDLAVMGAALADGGTNPVTGQRVVDPETAHATLAVMAIAGMYETSGDWLFDIGMPGKSGIGGGIVTVSPGKGALGTFSPLLDGAGNSVRGQLAARHLARRLGLDILASEESPPVR
;
A
#
# COMPACT_ATOMS: atom_id res chain seq x y z
N VAL A 1 31.52 31.60 -17.61
CA VAL A 1 31.88 30.78 -16.45
C VAL A 1 31.07 31.32 -15.28
N GLY A 2 29.89 30.77 -15.02
CA GLY A 2 29.01 31.14 -13.92
C GLY A 2 28.64 29.86 -13.18
N THR A 3 29.20 29.68 -11.99
CA THR A 3 28.90 28.62 -11.07
C THR A 3 27.58 28.91 -10.38
N HIS A 4 26.51 28.15 -10.72
CA HIS A 4 25.30 28.12 -9.91
C HIS A 4 25.51 27.16 -8.72
N PRO A 5 25.20 27.59 -7.49
CA PRO A 5 25.24 26.69 -6.35
C PRO A 5 24.06 25.73 -6.42
N LEU A 6 24.34 24.43 -6.28
CA LEU A 6 23.36 23.38 -6.04
C LEU A 6 22.63 23.71 -4.73
N GLN A 7 21.37 24.12 -4.82
CA GLN A 7 20.50 24.25 -3.65
C GLN A 7 20.27 22.85 -3.11
N GLY A 8 20.73 22.62 -1.87
CA GLY A 8 20.57 21.37 -1.16
C GLY A 8 19.09 21.05 -0.94
N TRP A 9 18.73 19.84 -1.27
CA TRP A 9 17.47 19.22 -0.86
C TRP A 9 17.57 18.94 0.64
N CYS A 10 17.10 19.87 1.45
CA CYS A 10 16.82 19.58 2.86
C CYS A 10 15.53 18.75 2.89
N ALA A 11 15.64 17.50 3.30
CA ALA A 11 14.51 16.75 3.82
C ALA A 11 13.85 17.62 4.91
N HIS A 12 12.60 18.01 4.72
CA HIS A 12 11.84 18.64 5.79
C HIS A 12 11.56 17.56 6.83
N PRO A 13 12.09 17.68 8.05
CA PRO A 13 11.59 16.86 9.14
C PRO A 13 10.10 17.19 9.32
N LEU A 14 9.31 16.19 9.71
CA LEU A 14 7.92 16.35 10.13
C LEU A 14 7.88 17.23 11.40
N THR A 15 8.17 18.52 11.27
CA THR A 15 8.12 19.52 12.33
C THR A 15 6.75 20.19 12.36
N GLY A 16 5.71 19.37 12.58
CA GLY A 16 4.57 19.86 13.31
C GLY A 16 4.95 19.80 14.79
N THR A 17 5.05 20.90 15.47
CA THR A 17 5.08 20.96 16.92
C THR A 17 3.75 20.46 17.46
N VAL A 18 3.53 19.16 17.42
CA VAL A 18 2.56 18.48 18.28
C VAL A 18 3.12 18.70 19.67
N GLY A 19 2.41 19.48 20.49
CA GLY A 19 2.75 19.73 21.87
C GLY A 19 3.19 18.43 22.52
N ASP A 20 4.28 18.49 23.26
CA ASP A 20 4.97 17.41 23.92
C ASP A 20 3.97 16.60 24.78
N VAL A 21 3.26 15.65 24.18
CA VAL A 21 2.52 14.62 24.91
C VAL A 21 3.57 13.59 25.28
N THR A 22 4.41 13.98 26.24
CA THR A 22 5.27 13.05 26.98
C THR A 22 4.40 12.15 27.85
N THR A 23 3.66 11.27 27.21
CA THR A 23 3.24 10.05 27.88
C THR A 23 4.41 9.08 27.76
N ASP A 24 4.98 8.68 28.87
CA ASP A 24 5.91 7.56 29.04
C ASP A 24 5.26 6.26 28.49
N ALA A 25 5.09 6.22 27.17
CA ALA A 25 4.52 5.08 26.47
C ALA A 25 5.68 4.14 26.15
N ARG A 26 6.08 3.31 27.12
CA ARG A 26 6.95 2.17 26.86
C ARG A 26 6.44 1.45 25.62
N ARG A 27 7.36 1.20 24.69
CA ARG A 27 7.05 0.47 23.45
C ARG A 27 6.53 -0.92 23.85
N HIS A 28 5.28 -1.24 23.50
CA HIS A 28 4.76 -2.58 23.73
C HIS A 28 5.34 -3.54 22.68
N VAL A 29 6.00 -4.60 23.12
CA VAL A 29 6.47 -5.68 22.27
C VAL A 29 5.52 -6.86 22.43
N SER A 30 4.84 -7.22 21.34
CA SER A 30 3.90 -8.34 21.36
C SER A 30 4.60 -9.64 20.92
N PRO A 31 4.47 -10.73 21.69
CA PRO A 31 5.03 -12.02 21.32
C PRO A 31 4.19 -12.80 20.30
N GLY A 32 3.53 -12.13 19.35
CA GLY A 32 2.84 -12.76 18.24
C GLY A 32 1.32 -12.63 18.20
N ARG A 33 0.69 -11.89 19.12
CA ARG A 33 -0.76 -11.64 19.11
C ARG A 33 -1.08 -10.19 19.41
N LEU A 34 -2.16 -9.68 18.83
CA LEU A 34 -2.74 -8.42 19.22
C LEU A 34 -3.28 -8.51 20.66
N PRO A 35 -3.34 -7.37 21.39
CA PRO A 35 -4.11 -7.30 22.63
C PRO A 35 -5.56 -7.73 22.42
N ALA A 36 -6.27 -8.07 23.52
CA ALA A 36 -7.68 -8.44 23.46
C ALA A 36 -8.52 -7.36 22.73
N THR A 37 -9.57 -7.79 22.03
CA THR A 37 -10.42 -6.93 21.19
C THR A 37 -10.87 -5.64 21.86
N PRO A 38 -11.32 -5.60 23.15
CA PRO A 38 -11.69 -4.34 23.82
C PRO A 38 -10.50 -3.37 23.90
N THR A 39 -9.33 -3.85 24.28
CA THR A 39 -8.11 -3.01 24.34
C THR A 39 -7.72 -2.49 22.95
N THR A 40 -7.80 -3.33 21.93
CA THR A 40 -7.54 -2.92 20.55
C THR A 40 -8.54 -1.87 20.08
N GLN A 41 -9.84 -2.03 20.40
CA GLN A 41 -10.88 -1.04 20.09
C GLN A 41 -10.59 0.32 20.75
N ASP A 42 -10.20 0.32 22.03
CA ASP A 42 -9.83 1.55 22.74
C ASP A 42 -8.68 2.27 22.03
N ARG A 43 -7.66 1.53 21.58
CA ARG A 43 -6.50 2.13 20.88
C ARG A 43 -6.85 2.65 19.48
N VAL A 44 -7.71 1.96 18.75
CA VAL A 44 -8.18 2.41 17.43
C VAL A 44 -9.02 3.68 17.58
N THR A 45 -9.89 3.74 18.57
CA THR A 45 -10.70 4.93 18.90
C THR A 45 -9.79 6.10 19.34
N GLU A 46 -8.84 5.85 20.25
CA GLU A 46 -7.83 6.82 20.68
C GLU A 46 -7.06 7.41 19.49
N ALA A 47 -6.57 6.58 18.57
CA ALA A 47 -5.86 7.03 17.38
C ALA A 47 -6.73 7.92 16.49
N HIS A 48 -8.00 7.55 16.28
CA HIS A 48 -8.93 8.37 15.51
C HIS A 48 -9.14 9.74 16.15
N GLU A 49 -9.44 9.80 17.45
CA GLU A 49 -9.67 11.04 18.16
C GLU A 49 -8.44 11.96 18.20
N LEU A 50 -7.23 11.39 18.34
CA LEU A 50 -5.98 12.14 18.36
C LEU A 50 -5.69 12.85 17.02
N PHE A 51 -6.02 12.22 15.89
CA PHE A 51 -5.59 12.73 14.59
C PHE A 51 -6.73 13.24 13.70
N ARG A 52 -8.01 13.16 14.10
CA ARG A 52 -9.13 13.63 13.29
C ARG A 52 -9.10 15.12 12.94
N SER A 53 -8.49 15.95 13.79
CA SER A 53 -8.35 17.39 13.56
C SER A 53 -7.11 17.79 12.75
N GLU A 54 -6.22 16.83 12.43
CA GLU A 54 -5.06 17.11 11.58
C GLU A 54 -5.54 17.44 10.16
N SER A 55 -5.08 18.56 9.62
CA SER A 55 -5.54 19.09 8.32
C SER A 55 -4.41 19.46 7.36
N SER A 56 -3.16 19.09 7.70
CA SER A 56 -2.04 19.28 6.80
C SER A 56 -2.09 18.34 5.60
N GLY A 57 -1.41 18.74 4.52
CA GLY A 57 -1.41 18.02 3.26
C GLY A 57 -2.36 18.62 2.23
N ALA A 58 -2.52 17.93 1.11
CA ALA A 58 -3.38 18.34 0.01
C ALA A 58 -4.11 17.16 -0.64
N LEU A 59 -5.24 17.40 -1.27
CA LEU A 59 -5.91 16.41 -2.11
C LEU A 59 -5.04 16.06 -3.33
N SER A 60 -5.16 14.83 -3.82
CA SER A 60 -4.47 14.41 -5.04
C SER A 60 -5.02 15.16 -6.25
N GLY A 61 -4.12 15.83 -6.99
CA GLY A 61 -4.42 16.46 -8.28
C GLY A 61 -4.17 15.55 -9.49
N THR A 62 -3.78 14.29 -9.28
CA THR A 62 -3.40 13.37 -10.38
C THR A 62 -4.57 13.04 -11.30
N TYR A 63 -5.74 12.79 -10.72
CA TYR A 63 -6.99 12.57 -11.45
C TYR A 63 -8.04 13.57 -10.94
N PRO A 64 -8.79 14.26 -11.84
CA PRO A 64 -9.82 15.22 -11.43
C PRO A 64 -10.82 14.69 -10.40
N ALA A 65 -11.20 13.41 -10.50
CA ALA A 65 -12.12 12.78 -9.56
C ALA A 65 -11.59 12.77 -8.09
N LEU A 66 -10.27 12.66 -7.90
CA LEU A 66 -9.67 12.66 -6.55
C LEU A 66 -9.60 14.05 -5.92
N ALA A 67 -9.65 15.11 -6.71
CA ALA A 67 -9.56 16.49 -6.23
C ALA A 67 -10.86 17.00 -5.59
N THR A 68 -11.95 16.23 -5.67
CA THR A 68 -13.30 16.63 -5.17
C THR A 68 -13.73 15.86 -3.92
N VAL A 69 -12.87 14.99 -3.40
CA VAL A 69 -13.15 14.19 -2.19
C VAL A 69 -13.18 15.09 -0.95
N ASP A 70 -14.08 14.82 -0.01
CA ASP A 70 -14.16 15.57 1.24
C ASP A 70 -12.87 15.38 2.07
N PRO A 71 -12.08 16.46 2.30
CA PRO A 71 -10.82 16.38 3.04
C PRO A 71 -11.00 16.05 4.53
N GLY A 72 -12.22 16.15 5.07
CA GLY A 72 -12.55 15.82 6.45
C GLY A 72 -12.57 14.33 6.77
N LEU A 73 -12.75 13.48 5.77
CA LEU A 73 -12.90 12.03 5.94
C LEU A 73 -11.66 11.40 6.59
N PHE A 74 -11.89 10.57 7.61
CA PHE A 74 -10.86 9.81 8.29
C PHE A 74 -11.40 8.51 8.88
N GLY A 75 -10.96 7.39 8.35
CA GLY A 75 -11.36 6.04 8.78
C GLY A 75 -10.16 5.16 9.09
N LEU A 76 -10.30 4.34 10.14
CA LEU A 76 -9.32 3.36 10.60
C LEU A 76 -9.98 2.00 10.77
N SER A 77 -9.30 0.93 10.37
CA SER A 77 -9.74 -0.43 10.66
C SER A 77 -8.54 -1.33 10.92
N VAL A 78 -8.61 -2.14 11.96
CA VAL A 78 -7.66 -3.22 12.28
C VAL A 78 -8.39 -4.55 12.10
N VAL A 79 -7.76 -5.48 11.38
CA VAL A 79 -8.26 -6.85 11.23
C VAL A 79 -7.19 -7.81 11.74
N THR A 80 -7.58 -8.68 12.68
CA THR A 80 -6.69 -9.69 13.27
C THR A 80 -6.57 -10.92 12.37
N THR A 81 -5.53 -11.75 12.57
CA THR A 81 -5.45 -13.08 11.94
C THR A 81 -6.51 -14.08 12.46
N THR A 82 -7.29 -13.71 13.48
CA THR A 82 -8.46 -14.47 13.95
C THR A 82 -9.78 -14.01 13.34
N GLY A 83 -9.75 -12.98 12.48
CA GLY A 83 -10.92 -12.47 11.78
C GLY A 83 -11.71 -11.38 12.53
N ASP A 84 -11.22 -10.90 13.69
CA ASP A 84 -11.86 -9.79 14.39
C ASP A 84 -11.64 -8.49 13.58
N VAL A 85 -12.74 -7.74 13.37
CA VAL A 85 -12.73 -6.45 12.67
C VAL A 85 -13.03 -5.33 13.65
N ILE A 86 -12.11 -4.38 13.77
CA ILE A 86 -12.14 -3.30 14.77
C ILE A 86 -11.95 -1.98 14.04
N SER A 87 -12.91 -1.05 14.13
CA SER A 87 -12.94 0.16 13.31
C SER A 87 -13.29 1.42 14.08
N ALA A 88 -12.87 2.57 13.54
CA ALA A 88 -13.27 3.89 14.03
C ALA A 88 -13.39 4.89 12.87
N GLY A 89 -14.21 5.92 13.06
CA GLY A 89 -14.46 6.97 12.07
C GLY A 89 -15.09 6.45 10.77
N ASP A 90 -14.68 7.04 9.65
CA ASP A 90 -15.22 6.78 8.32
C ASP A 90 -14.69 5.48 7.69
N ALA A 91 -14.52 4.43 8.49
CA ALA A 91 -13.88 3.17 8.07
C ALA A 91 -14.64 2.42 6.96
N GLN A 92 -15.93 2.70 6.79
CA GLN A 92 -16.78 2.10 5.75
C GLN A 92 -17.05 3.04 4.57
N THR A 93 -16.48 4.25 4.58
CA THR A 93 -16.63 5.17 3.46
C THR A 93 -15.88 4.66 2.25
N PRO A 94 -16.54 4.51 1.07
CA PRO A 94 -15.87 4.05 -0.14
C PRO A 94 -14.88 5.08 -0.67
N PHE A 95 -13.75 4.60 -1.18
CA PHE A 95 -12.76 5.39 -1.89
C PHE A 95 -12.01 4.52 -2.92
N THR A 96 -11.29 5.14 -3.82
CA THR A 96 -10.57 4.40 -4.88
C THR A 96 -9.25 3.85 -4.36
N ILE A 97 -9.01 2.54 -4.52
CA ILE A 97 -7.85 1.80 -3.99
C ILE A 97 -6.50 2.35 -4.48
N MET A 98 -6.43 2.85 -5.70
CA MET A 98 -5.22 3.36 -6.35
C MET A 98 -4.02 2.41 -6.22
N SER A 99 -2.85 2.94 -5.86
CA SER A 99 -1.62 2.16 -5.75
C SER A 99 -1.62 1.11 -4.64
N VAL A 100 -2.62 1.08 -3.77
CA VAL A 100 -2.74 0.01 -2.75
C VAL A 100 -3.07 -1.34 -3.39
N ALA A 101 -3.61 -1.38 -4.61
CA ALA A 101 -3.83 -2.62 -5.38
C ALA A 101 -2.53 -3.36 -5.75
N LYS A 102 -1.41 -2.64 -5.89
CA LYS A 102 -0.15 -3.18 -6.45
C LYS A 102 0.41 -4.43 -5.74
N PRO A 103 0.55 -4.47 -4.40
CA PRO A 103 1.06 -5.66 -3.73
C PRO A 103 0.17 -6.89 -3.94
N PHE A 104 -1.13 -6.72 -4.00
CA PHE A 104 -2.07 -7.83 -4.18
C PHE A 104 -2.04 -8.39 -5.62
N VAL A 105 -1.85 -7.53 -6.62
CA VAL A 105 -1.64 -7.98 -8.01
C VAL A 105 -0.25 -8.59 -8.19
N PHE A 106 0.77 -8.11 -7.46
CA PHE A 106 2.07 -8.77 -7.42
C PHE A 106 1.98 -10.17 -6.78
N ALA A 107 1.27 -10.30 -5.66
CA ALA A 107 1.00 -11.60 -5.06
C ALA A 107 0.29 -12.54 -6.04
N LEU A 108 -0.73 -12.06 -6.74
CA LEU A 108 -1.42 -12.84 -7.77
C LEU A 108 -0.48 -13.30 -8.89
N ALA A 109 0.36 -12.40 -9.42
CA ALA A 109 1.32 -12.75 -10.45
C ALA A 109 2.33 -13.81 -9.97
N CYS A 110 2.83 -13.66 -8.73
CA CYS A 110 3.72 -14.64 -8.10
C CYS A 110 3.04 -16.01 -7.91
N GLU A 111 1.78 -16.03 -7.51
CA GLU A 111 1.00 -17.26 -7.34
C GLU A 111 0.82 -18.00 -8.67
N LEU A 112 0.54 -17.26 -9.75
CA LEU A 112 0.24 -17.85 -11.06
C LEU A 112 1.47 -18.20 -11.89
N ARG A 113 2.59 -17.48 -11.72
CA ARG A 113 3.80 -17.61 -12.54
C ARG A 113 5.02 -18.12 -11.79
N GLY A 114 4.93 -18.21 -10.46
CA GLY A 114 6.03 -18.52 -9.56
C GLY A 114 6.88 -17.28 -9.21
N ILE A 115 7.24 -17.17 -7.94
CA ILE A 115 7.93 -16.02 -7.32
C ILE A 115 9.23 -15.67 -8.08
N GLU A 116 10.08 -16.65 -8.35
CA GLU A 116 11.38 -16.43 -9.02
C GLU A 116 11.22 -15.97 -10.48
N SER A 117 10.16 -16.40 -11.17
CA SER A 117 9.85 -15.95 -12.52
C SER A 117 9.49 -14.46 -12.51
N VAL A 118 8.56 -14.06 -11.65
CA VAL A 118 8.14 -12.66 -11.51
C VAL A 118 9.30 -11.78 -11.05
N ARG A 119 10.08 -12.22 -10.05
CA ARG A 119 11.29 -11.53 -9.58
C ARG A 119 12.30 -11.24 -10.69
N ARG A 120 12.57 -12.22 -11.53
CA ARG A 120 13.48 -12.05 -12.67
C ARG A 120 12.96 -11.08 -13.72
N PHE A 121 11.65 -10.99 -13.89
CA PHE A 121 10.99 -10.15 -14.89
C PHE A 121 10.80 -8.72 -14.39
N VAL A 122 10.22 -8.52 -13.21
CA VAL A 122 9.86 -7.19 -12.67
C VAL A 122 10.98 -6.58 -11.83
N GLY A 123 11.74 -7.41 -11.10
CA GLY A 123 12.67 -6.96 -10.05
C GLY A 123 11.94 -6.77 -8.71
N VAL A 124 12.71 -6.54 -7.64
CA VAL A 124 12.17 -6.37 -6.26
C VAL A 124 12.87 -5.26 -5.47
N ASN A 125 13.95 -4.67 -5.99
CA ASN A 125 14.75 -3.69 -5.25
C ASN A 125 14.09 -2.29 -5.27
N ALA A 126 14.26 -1.53 -4.20
CA ALA A 126 13.88 -0.12 -4.18
C ALA A 126 14.61 0.66 -5.29
N THR A 127 13.90 1.56 -5.96
CA THR A 127 14.48 2.38 -7.05
C THR A 127 15.18 3.64 -6.55
N GLY A 128 14.80 4.11 -5.34
CA GLY A 128 15.26 5.41 -4.81
C GLY A 128 14.74 6.62 -5.61
N MET A 129 13.69 6.42 -6.42
CA MET A 129 13.11 7.44 -7.29
C MET A 129 11.60 7.53 -7.08
N ALA A 130 10.99 8.64 -7.53
CA ALA A 130 9.54 8.82 -7.53
C ALA A 130 8.85 7.64 -8.25
N PHE A 131 7.67 7.28 -7.77
CA PHE A 131 6.93 6.07 -8.18
C PHE A 131 6.57 6.03 -9.68
N ASP A 132 6.57 7.16 -10.35
CA ASP A 132 6.26 7.32 -11.77
C ASP A 132 7.48 7.71 -12.63
N SER A 133 8.69 7.65 -12.07
CA SER A 133 9.93 7.97 -12.77
C SER A 133 10.24 6.96 -13.89
N THR A 134 10.72 7.46 -15.03
CA THR A 134 11.19 6.64 -16.17
C THR A 134 12.63 6.15 -15.97
N VAL A 135 13.42 6.88 -15.18
CA VAL A 135 14.85 6.64 -14.98
C VAL A 135 15.20 5.20 -14.56
N PRO A 136 14.44 4.54 -13.63
CA PRO A 136 14.74 3.16 -13.28
C PRO A 136 14.64 2.19 -14.46
N VAL A 137 13.67 2.39 -15.37
CA VAL A 137 13.51 1.56 -16.59
C VAL A 137 14.71 1.73 -17.52
N GLU A 138 15.22 2.95 -17.67
CA GLU A 138 16.37 3.26 -18.53
C GLU A 138 17.70 2.72 -17.95
N ARG A 139 17.81 2.67 -16.61
CA ARG A 139 19.04 2.21 -15.93
C ARG A 139 19.25 0.71 -15.94
N ASP A 140 18.19 -0.08 -15.89
CA ASP A 140 18.28 -1.54 -15.95
C ASP A 140 18.20 -2.01 -17.40
N GLN A 141 19.17 -2.82 -17.85
CA GLN A 141 19.23 -3.31 -19.23
C GLN A 141 17.98 -4.10 -19.67
N ARG A 142 17.19 -4.60 -18.72
CA ARG A 142 15.94 -5.33 -18.94
C ARG A 142 14.72 -4.56 -18.50
N GLY A 143 14.84 -3.26 -18.19
CA GLY A 143 13.75 -2.40 -17.73
C GLY A 143 13.17 -2.76 -16.36
N ARG A 144 13.87 -3.58 -15.55
CA ARG A 144 13.37 -4.03 -14.24
C ARG A 144 13.37 -2.89 -13.24
N THR A 145 12.31 -2.86 -12.44
CA THR A 145 12.15 -1.90 -11.35
C THR A 145 11.74 -2.63 -10.06
N ASN A 146 10.54 -2.44 -9.60
CA ASN A 146 9.85 -3.25 -8.59
C ASN A 146 8.33 -3.08 -8.72
N PRO A 147 7.51 -4.01 -8.20
CA PRO A 147 6.05 -3.98 -8.39
C PRO A 147 5.33 -2.83 -7.67
N MET A 148 6.00 -2.06 -6.81
CA MET A 148 5.38 -0.97 -6.04
C MET A 148 5.43 0.39 -6.75
N VAL A 149 6.30 0.53 -7.80
CA VAL A 149 6.33 1.69 -8.70
C VAL A 149 5.49 1.43 -9.96
N ASN A 150 5.09 2.49 -10.69
CA ASN A 150 4.16 2.34 -11.82
C ASN A 150 4.70 1.43 -12.92
N ALA A 151 5.96 1.58 -13.33
CA ALA A 151 6.56 0.75 -14.37
C ALA A 151 6.51 -0.75 -14.01
N GLY A 152 6.96 -1.10 -12.81
CA GLY A 152 6.93 -2.50 -12.37
C GLY A 152 5.52 -3.04 -12.13
N ALA A 153 4.58 -2.21 -11.69
CA ALA A 153 3.18 -2.61 -11.54
C ALA A 153 2.51 -2.88 -12.90
N ILE A 154 2.80 -2.09 -13.93
CA ILE A 154 2.32 -2.33 -15.30
C ILE A 154 2.94 -3.63 -15.86
N ALA A 155 4.26 -3.83 -15.66
CA ALA A 155 4.92 -5.08 -16.02
C ALA A 155 4.31 -6.29 -15.27
N THR A 156 3.99 -6.13 -13.98
CA THR A 156 3.32 -7.18 -13.18
C THR A 156 1.93 -7.50 -13.73
N ALA A 157 1.13 -6.49 -14.06
CA ALA A 157 -0.21 -6.68 -14.65
C ALA A 157 -0.15 -7.42 -15.99
N SER A 158 0.91 -7.23 -16.79
CA SER A 158 1.11 -7.94 -18.05
C SER A 158 1.36 -9.44 -17.87
N LEU A 159 1.88 -9.86 -16.71
CA LEU A 159 2.15 -11.27 -16.39
C LEU A 159 0.88 -12.06 -16.00
N VAL A 160 -0.22 -11.39 -15.68
CA VAL A 160 -1.47 -12.09 -15.34
C VAL A 160 -2.02 -12.77 -16.61
N PRO A 161 -2.32 -14.09 -16.57
CA PRO A 161 -2.80 -14.81 -17.75
C PRO A 161 -4.20 -14.36 -18.16
N GLY A 162 -4.48 -14.48 -19.47
CA GLY A 162 -5.78 -14.18 -20.07
C GLY A 162 -5.64 -13.74 -21.52
N ASP A 163 -6.56 -14.19 -22.37
CA ASP A 163 -6.63 -13.80 -23.77
C ASP A 163 -7.30 -12.43 -23.91
N GLY A 164 -6.47 -11.38 -24.00
CA GLY A 164 -6.93 -9.98 -24.08
C GLY A 164 -7.26 -9.36 -22.72
N VAL A 165 -7.70 -8.11 -22.77
CA VAL A 165 -7.94 -7.28 -21.57
C VAL A 165 -9.00 -7.85 -20.66
N GLU A 166 -10.13 -8.29 -21.19
CA GLU A 166 -11.28 -8.71 -20.37
C GLU A 166 -10.98 -9.99 -19.57
N ALA A 167 -10.39 -11.00 -20.21
CA ALA A 167 -10.04 -12.25 -19.51
C ALA A 167 -8.99 -12.00 -18.41
N ARG A 168 -7.97 -11.18 -18.70
CA ARG A 168 -6.95 -10.78 -17.71
C ARG A 168 -7.53 -9.95 -16.58
N TRP A 169 -8.44 -9.04 -16.90
CA TRP A 169 -9.16 -8.23 -15.92
C TRP A 169 -9.98 -9.08 -14.95
N GLU A 170 -10.74 -10.07 -15.44
CA GLU A 170 -11.55 -10.93 -14.58
C GLU A 170 -10.66 -11.70 -13.56
N VAL A 171 -9.48 -12.16 -13.97
CA VAL A 171 -8.53 -12.81 -13.06
C VAL A 171 -8.03 -11.86 -11.98
N VAL A 172 -7.68 -10.62 -12.35
CA VAL A 172 -7.24 -9.60 -11.38
C VAL A 172 -8.39 -9.20 -10.44
N HIS A 173 -9.57 -8.97 -10.98
CA HIS A 173 -10.75 -8.56 -10.24
C HIS A 173 -11.21 -9.62 -9.22
N ASP A 174 -11.22 -10.90 -9.63
CA ASP A 174 -11.53 -12.01 -8.74
C ASP A 174 -10.52 -12.10 -7.59
N ALA A 175 -9.22 -12.04 -7.89
CA ALA A 175 -8.18 -12.11 -6.86
C ALA A 175 -8.27 -10.96 -5.85
N LEU A 176 -8.43 -9.71 -6.30
CA LEU A 176 -8.59 -8.56 -5.42
C LEU A 176 -9.86 -8.65 -4.57
N SER A 177 -10.95 -9.16 -5.14
CA SER A 177 -12.21 -9.41 -4.43
C SER A 177 -12.06 -10.50 -3.36
N ARG A 178 -11.31 -11.57 -3.64
CA ARG A 178 -10.97 -12.62 -2.66
C ARG A 178 -10.11 -12.10 -1.51
N PHE A 179 -9.14 -11.24 -1.80
CA PHE A 179 -8.37 -10.55 -0.75
C PHE A 179 -9.27 -9.68 0.13
N ALA A 180 -10.20 -8.94 -0.43
CA ALA A 180 -11.16 -8.10 0.30
C ALA A 180 -12.26 -8.90 1.03
N GLY A 181 -12.46 -10.18 0.66
CA GLY A 181 -13.54 -11.02 1.21
C GLY A 181 -14.94 -10.66 0.68
N ARG A 182 -15.01 -9.81 -0.32
CA ARG A 182 -16.25 -9.42 -1.02
C ARG A 182 -15.95 -9.02 -2.47
N ARG A 183 -16.96 -9.07 -3.33
CA ARG A 183 -16.82 -8.52 -4.68
C ARG A 183 -16.61 -7.01 -4.61
N LEU A 184 -15.53 -6.54 -5.21
CA LEU A 184 -15.22 -5.12 -5.33
C LEU A 184 -15.92 -4.55 -6.58
N GLU A 185 -16.24 -3.27 -6.57
CA GLU A 185 -16.85 -2.59 -7.70
C GLU A 185 -15.88 -1.57 -8.32
N LEU A 186 -16.01 -1.32 -9.63
CA LEU A 186 -15.27 -0.27 -10.30
C LEU A 186 -15.89 1.10 -9.97
N ASP A 187 -15.05 2.05 -9.59
CA ASP A 187 -15.37 3.46 -9.61
C ASP A 187 -15.29 3.97 -11.05
N HIS A 188 -16.42 4.07 -11.72
CA HIS A 188 -16.50 4.43 -13.12
C HIS A 188 -16.08 5.88 -13.39
N ASP A 189 -16.31 6.80 -12.47
CA ASP A 189 -15.92 8.21 -12.61
C ASP A 189 -14.40 8.36 -12.54
N THR A 190 -13.77 7.70 -11.56
CA THR A 190 -12.31 7.66 -11.46
C THR A 190 -11.69 6.92 -12.66
N LEU A 191 -12.30 5.82 -13.12
CA LEU A 191 -11.83 5.09 -14.30
C LEU A 191 -11.88 5.94 -15.56
N ALA A 192 -12.98 6.66 -15.81
CA ALA A 192 -13.10 7.58 -16.93
C ALA A 192 -12.05 8.70 -16.88
N SER A 193 -11.88 9.29 -15.70
CA SER A 193 -10.88 10.33 -15.41
C SER A 193 -9.45 9.82 -15.66
N ALA A 194 -9.12 8.62 -15.16
CA ALA A 194 -7.80 8.00 -15.32
C ALA A 194 -7.53 7.69 -16.81
N ARG A 195 -8.47 7.10 -17.54
CA ARG A 195 -8.33 6.80 -18.99
C ARG A 195 -8.04 8.07 -19.80
N ALA A 196 -8.68 9.19 -19.47
CA ALA A 196 -8.50 10.46 -20.16
C ALA A 196 -7.10 11.08 -19.93
N THR A 197 -6.49 10.86 -18.75
CA THR A 197 -5.27 11.58 -18.31
C THR A 197 -4.03 10.70 -18.14
N ASN A 198 -4.13 9.39 -18.41
CA ASN A 198 -3.10 8.38 -18.10
C ASN A 198 -1.92 8.35 -19.10
N HIS A 199 -1.47 9.51 -19.59
CA HIS A 199 -0.42 9.60 -20.61
C HIS A 199 0.94 9.07 -20.13
N ARG A 200 1.29 9.34 -18.86
CA ARG A 200 2.57 8.92 -18.29
C ARG A 200 2.68 7.39 -18.19
N ASN A 201 1.62 6.71 -17.75
CA ASN A 201 1.62 5.24 -17.67
C ASN A 201 1.64 4.59 -19.07
N ARG A 202 1.01 5.20 -20.08
CA ARG A 202 1.13 4.76 -21.48
C ARG A 202 2.58 4.90 -21.98
N GLY A 203 3.25 6.01 -21.65
CA GLY A 203 4.68 6.22 -21.93
C GLY A 203 5.55 5.14 -21.29
N LEU A 204 5.35 4.86 -20.00
CA LEU A 204 6.05 3.80 -19.27
C LEU A 204 5.83 2.42 -19.90
N ALA A 205 4.60 2.06 -20.27
CA ALA A 205 4.29 0.79 -20.91
C ALA A 205 4.99 0.62 -22.26
N ASN A 206 5.03 1.68 -23.08
CA ASN A 206 5.73 1.68 -24.35
C ASN A 206 7.25 1.52 -24.17
N MET A 207 7.85 2.16 -23.15
CA MET A 207 9.27 1.97 -22.81
C MET A 207 9.55 0.54 -22.36
N LEU A 208 8.70 -0.04 -21.51
CA LEU A 208 8.84 -1.43 -21.07
C LEU A 208 8.73 -2.41 -22.24
N ALA A 209 7.78 -2.19 -23.17
CA ALA A 209 7.62 -2.99 -24.37
C ALA A 209 8.86 -2.93 -25.27
N ALA A 210 9.45 -1.74 -25.44
CA ALA A 210 10.65 -1.52 -26.27
C ALA A 210 11.88 -2.28 -25.76
N VAL A 211 11.98 -2.54 -24.43
CA VAL A 211 13.09 -3.30 -23.82
C VAL A 211 12.72 -4.75 -23.48
N GLY A 212 11.54 -5.23 -23.92
CA GLY A 212 11.08 -6.60 -23.66
C GLY A 212 10.69 -6.88 -22.19
N ALA A 213 10.37 -5.85 -21.43
CA ALA A 213 9.96 -5.93 -20.01
C ALA A 213 8.44 -5.94 -19.82
N LEU A 214 7.69 -6.36 -20.83
CA LEU A 214 6.23 -6.44 -20.82
C LEU A 214 5.75 -7.64 -21.65
N GLU A 215 4.78 -8.42 -21.16
CA GLU A 215 4.14 -9.49 -21.89
C GLU A 215 2.86 -8.99 -22.58
N GLY A 216 2.74 -9.23 -23.91
CA GLY A 216 1.61 -8.80 -24.72
C GLY A 216 1.64 -7.32 -25.07
N GLU A 217 0.46 -6.76 -25.34
CA GLU A 217 0.32 -5.38 -25.82
C GLU A 217 0.42 -4.35 -24.68
N ALA A 218 1.16 -3.28 -24.90
CA ALA A 218 1.34 -2.21 -23.92
C ALA A 218 0.01 -1.55 -23.52
N ALA A 219 -0.92 -1.40 -24.46
CA ALA A 219 -2.24 -0.84 -24.22
C ALA A 219 -3.08 -1.72 -23.27
N ASP A 220 -3.01 -3.04 -23.43
CA ASP A 220 -3.73 -4.01 -22.61
C ASP A 220 -3.21 -4.00 -21.16
N ALA A 221 -1.89 -3.99 -21.00
CA ALA A 221 -1.27 -3.93 -19.67
C ALA A 221 -1.65 -2.65 -18.93
N VAL A 222 -1.66 -1.49 -19.61
CA VAL A 222 -2.08 -0.22 -19.01
C VAL A 222 -3.58 -0.25 -18.67
N GLU A 223 -4.42 -0.84 -19.49
CA GLU A 223 -5.85 -0.90 -19.23
C GLU A 223 -6.16 -1.75 -18.00
N VAL A 224 -5.56 -2.94 -17.87
CA VAL A 224 -5.70 -3.80 -16.68
C VAL A 224 -5.17 -3.09 -15.43
N TYR A 225 -3.98 -2.48 -15.53
CA TYR A 225 -3.39 -1.69 -14.45
C TYR A 225 -4.27 -0.51 -14.03
N THR A 226 -4.92 0.16 -14.98
CA THR A 226 -5.82 1.29 -14.70
C THR A 226 -7.08 0.81 -13.98
N ARG A 227 -7.72 -0.25 -14.46
CA ARG A 227 -8.92 -0.82 -13.84
C ARG A 227 -8.67 -1.29 -12.41
N GLN A 228 -7.57 -2.02 -12.14
CA GLN A 228 -7.23 -2.46 -10.78
C GLN A 228 -7.06 -1.29 -9.81
N SER A 229 -6.55 -0.15 -10.30
CA SER A 229 -6.36 1.05 -9.50
C SER A 229 -7.67 1.80 -9.21
N CYS A 230 -8.72 1.54 -10.00
CA CYS A 230 -10.02 2.20 -9.91
C CYS A 230 -11.08 1.36 -9.18
N LEU A 231 -10.70 0.32 -8.43
CA LEU A 231 -11.63 -0.41 -7.59
C LEU A 231 -12.00 0.39 -6.35
N SER A 232 -13.28 0.36 -6.00
CA SER A 232 -13.84 0.98 -4.81
C SER A 232 -13.66 0.08 -3.59
N VAL A 233 -12.96 0.61 -2.59
CA VAL A 233 -12.67 -0.08 -1.32
C VAL A 233 -12.97 0.83 -0.14
N THR A 234 -12.97 0.25 1.06
CA THR A 234 -13.06 0.94 2.35
C THR A 234 -11.77 0.73 3.16
N ALA A 235 -11.57 1.47 4.25
CA ALA A 235 -10.45 1.21 5.15
C ALA A 235 -10.53 -0.21 5.75
N THR A 236 -11.75 -0.70 5.96
CA THR A 236 -11.98 -2.09 6.42
C THR A 236 -11.58 -3.11 5.37
N ASP A 237 -11.91 -2.90 4.09
CA ASP A 237 -11.45 -3.79 3.02
C ASP A 237 -9.92 -3.85 2.97
N LEU A 238 -9.24 -2.70 3.06
CA LEU A 238 -7.77 -2.68 3.07
C LEU A 238 -7.19 -3.47 4.26
N ALA A 239 -7.82 -3.36 5.45
CA ALA A 239 -7.40 -4.12 6.62
C ALA A 239 -7.61 -5.64 6.42
N VAL A 240 -8.74 -6.06 5.82
CA VAL A 240 -9.01 -7.46 5.47
C VAL A 240 -8.00 -7.98 4.46
N MET A 241 -7.75 -7.22 3.39
CA MET A 241 -6.74 -7.55 2.37
C MET A 241 -5.35 -7.72 2.98
N GLY A 242 -4.94 -6.78 3.84
CA GLY A 242 -3.66 -6.85 4.55
C GLY A 242 -3.60 -8.01 5.53
N ALA A 243 -4.70 -8.31 6.24
CA ALA A 243 -4.78 -9.43 7.18
C ALA A 243 -4.65 -10.78 6.46
N ALA A 244 -5.10 -10.90 5.21
CA ALA A 244 -4.84 -12.08 4.40
C ALA A 244 -3.34 -12.31 4.17
N LEU A 245 -2.55 -11.26 3.93
CA LEU A 245 -1.10 -11.37 3.85
C LEU A 245 -0.46 -11.66 5.22
N ALA A 246 -1.02 -11.09 6.30
CA ALA A 246 -0.55 -11.34 7.67
C ALA A 246 -0.76 -12.80 8.10
N ASP A 247 -1.80 -13.45 7.61
CA ASP A 247 -2.17 -14.84 7.89
C ASP A 247 -1.67 -15.81 6.80
N GLY A 248 -0.49 -15.54 6.26
CA GLY A 248 0.17 -16.42 5.30
C GLY A 248 -0.63 -16.67 4.02
N GLY A 249 -1.39 -15.68 3.56
CA GLY A 249 -2.19 -15.73 2.33
C GLY A 249 -3.61 -16.24 2.49
N THR A 250 -4.07 -16.53 3.71
CA THR A 250 -5.46 -16.90 4.02
C THR A 250 -6.23 -15.69 4.51
N ASN A 251 -7.36 -15.37 3.89
CA ASN A 251 -8.24 -14.30 4.36
C ASN A 251 -8.92 -14.74 5.67
N PRO A 252 -8.62 -14.08 6.82
CA PRO A 252 -9.10 -14.58 8.12
C PRO A 252 -10.60 -14.35 8.34
N VAL A 253 -11.23 -13.47 7.56
CA VAL A 253 -12.67 -13.20 7.66
C VAL A 253 -13.49 -14.26 6.92
N THR A 254 -12.99 -14.75 5.76
CA THR A 254 -13.69 -15.73 4.94
C THR A 254 -13.17 -17.15 5.11
N GLY A 255 -11.98 -17.33 5.69
CA GLY A 255 -11.28 -18.60 5.77
C GLY A 255 -10.69 -19.07 4.42
N GLN A 256 -10.82 -18.29 3.35
CA GLN A 256 -10.35 -18.66 2.02
C GLN A 256 -8.86 -18.38 1.85
N ARG A 257 -8.10 -19.38 1.41
CA ARG A 257 -6.74 -19.19 0.93
C ARG A 257 -6.77 -18.44 -0.41
N VAL A 258 -6.08 -17.31 -0.47
CA VAL A 258 -5.97 -16.46 -1.68
C VAL A 258 -4.66 -16.71 -2.40
N VAL A 259 -3.57 -16.81 -1.63
CA VAL A 259 -2.21 -17.10 -2.12
C VAL A 259 -1.47 -18.01 -1.13
N ASP A 260 -0.36 -18.59 -1.55
CA ASP A 260 0.48 -19.40 -0.66
C ASP A 260 1.32 -18.54 0.32
N PRO A 261 1.75 -19.13 1.48
CA PRO A 261 2.52 -18.41 2.49
C PRO A 261 3.84 -17.81 1.96
N GLU A 262 4.51 -18.49 1.03
CA GLU A 262 5.73 -17.98 0.41
C GLU A 262 5.46 -16.76 -0.48
N THR A 263 4.33 -16.74 -1.18
CA THR A 263 3.86 -15.57 -1.95
C THR A 263 3.54 -14.39 -1.05
N ALA A 264 2.85 -14.64 0.07
CA ALA A 264 2.57 -13.61 1.07
C ALA A 264 3.88 -13.02 1.64
N HIS A 265 4.85 -13.88 2.02
CA HIS A 265 6.17 -13.46 2.49
C HIS A 265 6.90 -12.59 1.46
N ALA A 266 6.99 -13.03 0.20
CA ALA A 266 7.65 -12.29 -0.88
C ALA A 266 7.00 -10.91 -1.09
N THR A 267 5.67 -10.83 -1.01
CA THR A 267 4.91 -9.59 -1.13
C THR A 267 5.22 -8.63 0.01
N LEU A 268 5.21 -9.10 1.25
CA LEU A 268 5.52 -8.29 2.43
C LEU A 268 6.97 -7.79 2.41
N ALA A 269 7.93 -8.61 1.94
CA ALA A 269 9.32 -8.20 1.80
C ALA A 269 9.47 -7.01 0.84
N VAL A 270 8.78 -7.02 -0.30
CA VAL A 270 8.84 -5.89 -1.25
C VAL A 270 8.07 -4.68 -0.73
N MET A 271 6.93 -4.87 -0.05
CA MET A 271 6.21 -3.78 0.62
C MET A 271 7.09 -3.05 1.64
N ALA A 272 7.89 -3.79 2.42
CA ALA A 272 8.75 -3.20 3.45
C ALA A 272 9.76 -2.21 2.88
N ILE A 273 10.33 -2.49 1.70
CA ILE A 273 11.42 -1.69 1.12
C ILE A 273 10.97 -0.67 0.07
N ALA A 274 9.77 -0.79 -0.48
CA ALA A 274 9.34 0.02 -1.63
C ALA A 274 7.86 0.45 -1.60
N GLY A 275 7.10 0.10 -0.57
CA GLY A 275 5.64 0.29 -0.57
C GLY A 275 5.19 1.73 -0.33
N MET A 276 6.02 2.56 0.29
CA MET A 276 5.72 3.96 0.65
C MET A 276 6.47 4.97 -0.24
N TYR A 277 6.58 4.63 -1.52
CA TYR A 277 7.27 5.46 -2.51
C TYR A 277 8.74 5.72 -2.11
N GLU A 278 9.25 6.92 -2.35
CA GLU A 278 10.60 7.34 -1.96
C GLU A 278 10.82 7.45 -0.44
N THR A 279 9.75 7.47 0.35
CA THR A 279 9.77 7.57 1.83
C THR A 279 9.67 6.21 2.52
N SER A 280 9.87 5.09 1.80
CA SER A 280 9.77 3.74 2.38
C SER A 280 10.78 3.50 3.52
N GLY A 281 11.95 4.12 3.47
CA GLY A 281 12.95 4.07 4.52
C GLY A 281 12.48 4.76 5.81
N ASP A 282 11.98 5.99 5.69
CA ASP A 282 11.44 6.76 6.82
C ASP A 282 10.23 6.03 7.44
N TRP A 283 9.36 5.48 6.59
CA TRP A 283 8.23 4.67 7.04
C TRP A 283 8.67 3.46 7.87
N LEU A 284 9.61 2.67 7.37
CA LEU A 284 10.07 1.48 8.09
C LEU A 284 10.81 1.84 9.39
N PHE A 285 11.56 2.94 9.38
CA PHE A 285 12.24 3.47 10.57
C PHE A 285 11.26 3.93 11.66
N ASP A 286 10.20 4.65 11.28
CA ASP A 286 9.26 5.26 12.22
C ASP A 286 8.17 4.29 12.70
N ILE A 287 7.73 3.36 11.85
CA ILE A 287 6.52 2.55 12.03
C ILE A 287 6.85 1.06 12.18
N GLY A 288 7.90 0.60 11.50
CA GLY A 288 8.41 -0.76 11.65
C GLY A 288 7.53 -1.85 11.05
N MET A 289 6.71 -1.54 10.03
CA MET A 289 5.82 -2.50 9.36
C MET A 289 5.84 -2.35 7.84
N PRO A 290 5.73 -3.45 7.07
CA PRO A 290 5.40 -3.37 5.66
C PRO A 290 4.14 -2.55 5.42
N GLY A 291 4.18 -1.60 4.49
CA GLY A 291 3.04 -0.75 4.16
C GLY A 291 2.92 -0.47 2.69
N LYS A 292 1.72 -0.11 2.22
CA LYS A 292 1.48 0.40 0.87
C LYS A 292 0.49 1.54 0.88
N SER A 293 0.92 2.64 0.29
CA SER A 293 0.12 3.86 0.13
C SER A 293 -0.49 3.97 -1.27
N GLY A 294 -1.60 4.70 -1.36
CA GLY A 294 -2.24 5.09 -2.61
C GLY A 294 -2.70 6.53 -2.59
N ILE A 295 -2.60 7.22 -3.72
CA ILE A 295 -2.99 8.63 -3.88
C ILE A 295 -4.49 8.88 -3.70
N GLY A 296 -5.30 7.84 -3.51
CA GLY A 296 -6.70 7.94 -3.06
C GLY A 296 -6.85 8.21 -1.56
N GLY A 297 -5.74 8.24 -0.80
CA GLY A 297 -5.75 8.46 0.66
C GLY A 297 -5.72 7.18 1.49
N GLY A 298 -5.68 6.00 0.85
CA GLY A 298 -5.59 4.71 1.52
C GLY A 298 -4.16 4.30 1.87
N ILE A 299 -3.96 3.68 3.04
CA ILE A 299 -2.75 2.95 3.39
C ILE A 299 -3.15 1.59 3.97
N VAL A 300 -2.54 0.51 3.50
CA VAL A 300 -2.55 -0.79 4.15
C VAL A 300 -1.20 -1.04 4.83
N THR A 301 -1.23 -1.53 6.06
CA THR A 301 -0.03 -1.82 6.86
C THR A 301 -0.19 -3.20 7.48
N VAL A 302 0.84 -4.03 7.42
CA VAL A 302 0.75 -5.44 7.78
C VAL A 302 1.75 -5.80 8.87
N SER A 303 1.27 -6.45 9.92
CA SER A 303 2.11 -7.09 10.96
C SER A 303 1.95 -8.62 10.83
N PRO A 304 2.95 -9.32 10.27
CA PRO A 304 2.86 -10.76 10.01
C PRO A 304 2.50 -11.55 11.27
N GLY A 305 1.56 -12.48 11.15
CA GLY A 305 1.08 -13.32 12.26
C GLY A 305 0.16 -12.61 13.26
N LYS A 306 -0.07 -11.29 13.12
CA LYS A 306 -0.92 -10.52 14.06
C LYS A 306 -2.16 -9.95 13.38
N GLY A 307 -2.02 -9.34 12.23
CA GLY A 307 -3.10 -8.70 11.52
C GLY A 307 -2.65 -7.53 10.65
N ALA A 308 -3.59 -6.69 10.26
CA ALA A 308 -3.31 -5.52 9.43
C ALA A 308 -4.14 -4.31 9.84
N LEU A 309 -3.63 -3.14 9.48
CA LEU A 309 -4.30 -1.85 9.62
C LEU A 309 -4.60 -1.31 8.23
N GLY A 310 -5.85 -0.96 7.96
CA GLY A 310 -6.30 -0.16 6.83
C GLY A 310 -6.66 1.25 7.31
N THR A 311 -6.17 2.26 6.62
CA THR A 311 -6.52 3.66 6.89
C THR A 311 -7.03 4.33 5.64
N PHE A 312 -7.92 5.30 5.80
CA PHE A 312 -8.37 6.19 4.74
C PHE A 312 -8.43 7.62 5.25
N SER A 313 -7.70 8.51 4.59
CA SER A 313 -7.84 9.96 4.74
C SER A 313 -7.23 10.65 3.52
N PRO A 314 -7.95 11.54 2.82
CA PRO A 314 -7.56 11.99 1.48
C PRO A 314 -6.46 13.05 1.44
N LEU A 315 -6.11 13.70 2.56
CA LEU A 315 -5.02 14.68 2.59
C LEU A 315 -3.66 13.97 2.56
N LEU A 316 -2.86 14.28 1.54
CA LEU A 316 -1.57 13.65 1.24
C LEU A 316 -0.41 14.61 1.52
N ASP A 317 0.73 14.04 1.93
CA ASP A 317 2.02 14.71 1.99
C ASP A 317 2.64 14.94 0.59
N GLY A 318 3.85 15.50 0.54
CA GLY A 318 4.56 15.77 -0.70
C GLY A 318 4.95 14.53 -1.50
N ALA A 319 5.03 13.35 -0.87
CA ALA A 319 5.31 12.06 -1.53
C ALA A 319 4.03 11.36 -2.01
N GLY A 320 2.86 11.81 -1.60
CA GLY A 320 1.57 11.22 -1.96
C GLY A 320 1.02 10.22 -0.93
N ASN A 321 1.51 10.23 0.29
CA ASN A 321 1.04 9.39 1.39
C ASN A 321 0.02 10.13 2.26
N SER A 322 -1.02 9.43 2.73
CA SER A 322 -2.02 10.00 3.65
C SER A 322 -1.38 10.47 4.96
N VAL A 323 -1.53 11.76 5.30
CA VAL A 323 -0.94 12.34 6.52
C VAL A 323 -1.53 11.70 7.77
N ARG A 324 -2.87 11.72 7.94
CA ARG A 324 -3.55 11.10 9.10
C ARG A 324 -3.30 9.60 9.15
N GLY A 325 -3.24 8.94 7.97
CA GLY A 325 -2.96 7.50 7.87
C GLY A 325 -1.59 7.14 8.43
N GLN A 326 -0.55 7.93 8.13
CA GLN A 326 0.80 7.73 8.66
C GLN A 326 0.86 7.94 10.18
N LEU A 327 0.24 9.02 10.69
CA LEU A 327 0.18 9.33 12.11
C LEU A 327 -0.54 8.21 12.90
N ALA A 328 -1.67 7.74 12.39
CA ALA A 328 -2.42 6.64 13.01
C ALA A 328 -1.63 5.33 12.98
N ALA A 329 -0.99 4.99 11.85
CA ALA A 329 -0.17 3.78 11.74
C ALA A 329 1.00 3.81 12.73
N ARG A 330 1.69 4.95 12.87
CA ARG A 330 2.78 5.13 13.85
C ARG A 330 2.30 4.97 15.28
N HIS A 331 1.15 5.56 15.62
CA HIS A 331 0.57 5.44 16.96
C HIS A 331 0.18 3.99 17.27
N LEU A 332 -0.58 3.35 16.38
CA LEU A 332 -1.08 1.99 16.56
C LEU A 332 0.05 0.95 16.53
N ALA A 333 1.10 1.14 15.71
CA ALA A 333 2.28 0.28 15.72
C ALA A 333 2.88 0.15 17.13
N ARG A 334 2.99 1.29 17.83
CA ARG A 334 3.55 1.35 19.19
C ARG A 334 2.58 0.85 20.25
N ARG A 335 1.30 1.21 20.13
CA ARG A 335 0.27 0.91 21.15
C ARG A 335 -0.23 -0.53 21.12
N LEU A 336 -0.15 -1.19 19.96
CA LEU A 336 -0.60 -2.56 19.75
C LEU A 336 0.56 -3.56 19.56
N GLY A 337 1.82 -3.09 19.59
CA GLY A 337 2.99 -3.94 19.38
C GLY A 337 3.04 -4.54 17.97
N LEU A 338 2.70 -3.75 16.93
CA LEU A 338 2.67 -4.22 15.55
C LEU A 338 4.02 -4.09 14.84
N ASP A 339 4.95 -3.31 15.37
CA ASP A 339 6.30 -3.10 14.84
C ASP A 339 7.07 -4.42 14.82
N ILE A 340 7.45 -4.90 13.63
CA ILE A 340 8.16 -6.18 13.44
C ILE A 340 9.65 -6.10 13.78
N LEU A 341 10.18 -4.90 13.95
CA LEU A 341 11.58 -4.65 14.28
C LEU A 341 11.80 -4.39 15.79
N ALA A 342 10.71 -4.29 16.58
CA ALA A 342 10.79 -4.06 18.00
C ALA A 342 11.21 -5.34 18.75
N SER A 343 12.11 -5.18 19.74
CA SER A 343 12.57 -6.23 20.63
C SER A 343 12.62 -5.74 22.07
N GLU A 344 12.48 -6.64 23.03
CA GLU A 344 12.69 -6.40 24.45
C GLU A 344 13.95 -7.14 24.94
N GLU A 345 14.57 -6.60 25.98
CA GLU A 345 15.65 -7.32 26.66
C GLU A 345 15.14 -8.62 27.27
N SER A 346 15.86 -9.71 27.05
CA SER A 346 15.57 -10.95 27.76
C SER A 346 15.82 -10.76 29.27
N PRO A 347 14.92 -11.27 30.13
CA PRO A 347 15.19 -11.22 31.57
C PRO A 347 16.51 -11.96 31.88
N PRO A 348 17.29 -11.48 32.86
CA PRO A 348 18.54 -12.12 33.20
C PRO A 348 18.31 -13.59 33.56
N VAL A 349 19.13 -14.45 33.00
CA VAL A 349 19.12 -15.89 33.32
C VAL A 349 19.39 -16.00 34.83
N ARG A 350 18.45 -16.55 35.60
CA ARG A 350 18.59 -16.78 37.05
C ARG A 350 19.39 -18.04 37.30
#